data_01ecff2da4f423208e80cbf8670ce614
#
_entry.id   01ecff2da4f423208e80cbf8670ce614
#
_cell.length_a   1.000
_cell.length_b   1.000
_cell.length_c   1.000
_cell.angle_alpha   90.00
_cell.angle_beta   90.00
_cell.angle_gamma   90.00
#
_symmetry.space_group_name_H-M   'P 1'
#
loop_
_entity.id
_entity.type
_entity.pdbx_description
1 polymer ?
#
loop_
_entity_poly.entity_id
_entity_poly.type
_entity_poly.pdbx_seq_one_letter_code
_entity_poly.pdbx_strand_id
1 'polypeptide(L)'
;MNNEIILVDIFDRETGYTDKEDAHKKGLLHRAFSVFVINGRRMLIQKRNRNKYHSGGLWTNACCSHPRKGETLEQAVERRMREELGFSSEAKELFSFVYRHEFADGLVEYEFDHVFLTDYDGEYELNTEEAEEAKWIGFEELAEDLRVEPQKYTVWFQIAAPKVLAYANSLGTD
;
A
#
# COMPACT_ATOMS: atom_id res chain seq x y z
N MET A 1 -0.67 -23.24 4.49
CA MET A 1 0.11 -22.02 4.23
C MET A 1 0.06 -21.12 5.45
N ASN A 2 1.20 -20.59 5.84
CA ASN A 2 1.23 -19.67 6.98
C ASN A 2 0.73 -18.29 6.54
N ASN A 3 -0.47 -17.89 6.99
CA ASN A 3 -1.06 -16.59 6.72
C ASN A 3 -0.97 -15.63 7.92
N GLU A 4 -0.19 -16.02 8.93
CA GLU A 4 0.04 -15.16 10.09
C GLU A 4 0.84 -13.93 9.69
N ILE A 5 0.34 -12.77 10.12
CA ILE A 5 1.00 -11.48 9.99
C ILE A 5 1.83 -11.17 11.24
N ILE A 6 2.74 -10.22 11.11
CA ILE A 6 3.72 -9.88 12.14
C ILE A 6 3.19 -8.75 13.00
N LEU A 7 2.98 -9.00 14.29
CA LEU A 7 2.69 -7.97 15.27
C LEU A 7 3.98 -7.25 15.66
N VAL A 8 3.90 -5.93 15.81
CA VAL A 8 5.06 -5.11 16.17
C VAL A 8 4.71 -4.08 17.24
N ASP A 9 5.74 -3.54 17.88
CA ASP A 9 5.62 -2.34 18.71
C ASP A 9 5.85 -1.06 17.88
N ILE A 10 5.78 0.11 18.53
CA ILE A 10 5.97 1.41 17.86
C ILE A 10 7.37 1.63 17.29
N PHE A 11 8.33 0.77 17.59
CA PHE A 11 9.69 0.76 17.04
C PHE A 11 9.91 -0.31 15.99
N ASP A 12 8.81 -0.91 15.48
CA ASP A 12 8.82 -2.01 14.49
C ASP A 12 9.54 -3.30 14.97
N ARG A 13 9.60 -3.52 16.28
CA ARG A 13 10.13 -4.77 16.84
C ARG A 13 9.01 -5.80 16.91
N GLU A 14 9.31 -7.01 16.46
CA GLU A 14 8.35 -8.12 16.50
C GLU A 14 7.91 -8.45 17.93
N THR A 15 6.60 -8.52 18.16
CA THR A 15 6.00 -8.85 19.45
C THR A 15 5.17 -10.13 19.42
N GLY A 16 4.87 -10.65 18.24
CA GLY A 16 4.08 -11.86 18.06
C GLY A 16 3.54 -11.99 16.65
N TYR A 17 2.61 -12.91 16.52
CA TYR A 17 1.97 -13.21 15.23
C TYR A 17 0.49 -13.49 15.46
N THR A 18 -0.34 -13.16 14.47
CA THR A 18 -1.76 -13.50 14.48
C THR A 18 -2.28 -13.55 13.04
N ASP A 19 -3.47 -14.09 12.84
CA ASP A 19 -4.11 -13.96 11.54
C ASP A 19 -4.60 -12.51 11.30
N LYS A 20 -4.76 -12.17 10.04
CA LYS A 20 -5.13 -10.83 9.60
C LYS A 20 -6.49 -10.38 10.15
N GLU A 21 -7.45 -11.29 10.22
CA GLU A 21 -8.81 -10.98 10.70
C GLU A 21 -8.79 -10.59 12.17
N ASP A 22 -8.08 -11.35 12.99
CA ASP A 22 -7.91 -11.08 14.42
C ASP A 22 -7.19 -9.73 14.67
N ALA A 23 -6.15 -9.43 13.90
CA ALA A 23 -5.44 -8.16 14.01
C ALA A 23 -6.37 -6.96 13.78
N HIS A 24 -7.24 -7.04 12.77
CA HIS A 24 -8.19 -5.97 12.44
C HIS A 24 -9.36 -5.89 13.42
N LYS A 25 -9.87 -7.01 13.90
CA LYS A 25 -10.95 -7.05 14.91
C LYS A 25 -10.51 -6.48 16.26
N LYS A 26 -9.26 -6.79 16.65
CA LYS A 26 -8.71 -6.40 17.96
C LYS A 26 -7.94 -5.08 17.92
N GLY A 27 -7.71 -4.51 16.73
CA GLY A 27 -6.94 -3.28 16.55
C GLY A 27 -5.48 -3.42 16.97
N LEU A 28 -4.82 -4.52 16.60
CA LEU A 28 -3.44 -4.79 16.94
C LEU A 28 -2.48 -4.14 15.94
N LEU A 29 -1.43 -3.50 16.46
CA LEU A 29 -0.38 -2.93 15.61
C LEU A 29 0.39 -4.04 14.91
N HIS A 30 0.43 -4.00 13.59
CA HIS A 30 1.08 -5.00 12.77
C HIS A 30 1.86 -4.37 11.62
N ARG A 31 2.86 -5.10 11.14
CA ARG A 31 3.72 -4.66 10.04
C ARG A 31 2.99 -4.77 8.71
N ALA A 32 3.09 -3.71 7.93
CA ALA A 32 2.51 -3.60 6.60
C ALA A 32 3.49 -2.94 5.63
N PHE A 33 3.18 -2.98 4.34
CA PHE A 33 3.90 -2.22 3.33
C PHE A 33 2.95 -1.71 2.25
N SER A 34 3.35 -0.60 1.66
CA SER A 34 2.69 0.03 0.51
C SER A 34 3.73 0.24 -0.60
N VAL A 35 3.44 -0.27 -1.79
CA VAL A 35 4.30 -0.11 -2.96
C VAL A 35 3.71 0.94 -3.88
N PHE A 36 4.53 1.94 -4.21
CA PHE A 36 4.24 2.97 -5.19
C PHE A 36 5.04 2.68 -6.45
N VAL A 37 4.38 2.68 -7.60
CA VAL A 37 4.99 2.43 -8.91
C VAL A 37 4.86 3.70 -9.73
N ILE A 38 6.00 4.21 -10.19
CA ILE A 38 6.05 5.41 -11.05
C ILE A 38 6.66 5.09 -12.41
N ASN A 39 6.30 5.89 -13.40
CA ASN A 39 6.91 5.92 -14.73
C ASN A 39 6.92 7.37 -15.21
N GLY A 40 8.10 7.97 -15.27
CA GLY A 40 8.24 9.40 -15.53
C GLY A 40 7.47 10.23 -14.50
N ARG A 41 6.54 11.05 -14.95
CA ARG A 41 5.68 11.88 -14.09
C ARG A 41 4.27 11.30 -13.90
N ARG A 42 4.15 9.97 -13.89
CA ARG A 42 2.89 9.25 -13.66
C ARG A 42 3.07 8.22 -12.57
N MET A 43 2.00 7.97 -11.83
CA MET A 43 1.90 6.94 -10.80
C MET A 43 0.85 5.92 -11.19
N LEU A 44 1.16 4.63 -10.98
CA LEU A 44 0.18 3.55 -11.13
C LEU A 44 -0.67 3.49 -9.86
N ILE A 45 -1.98 3.68 -10.01
CA ILE A 45 -2.95 3.51 -8.93
C ILE A 45 -3.95 2.43 -9.29
N GLN A 46 -4.49 1.78 -8.26
CA GLN A 46 -5.53 0.75 -8.41
C GLN A 46 -6.79 1.13 -7.63
N LYS A 47 -7.93 0.70 -8.14
CA LYS A 47 -9.21 0.77 -7.44
C LYS A 47 -9.49 -0.56 -6.79
N ARG A 48 -9.55 -0.57 -5.46
CA ARG A 48 -9.78 -1.79 -4.69
C ARG A 48 -11.10 -2.45 -5.09
N ASN A 49 -11.08 -3.78 -5.17
CA ASN A 49 -12.31 -4.53 -5.39
C ASN A 49 -13.34 -4.14 -4.32
N ARG A 50 -14.58 -3.85 -4.76
CA ARG A 50 -15.67 -3.40 -3.86
C ARG A 50 -16.06 -4.43 -2.80
N ASN A 51 -15.74 -5.70 -3.02
CA ASN A 51 -16.00 -6.78 -2.08
C ASN A 51 -14.93 -6.94 -0.99
N LYS A 52 -13.92 -6.07 -0.96
CA LYS A 52 -12.94 -6.04 0.14
C LYS A 52 -13.65 -5.72 1.46
N TYR A 53 -13.17 -6.32 2.53
CA TYR A 53 -13.77 -6.17 3.87
C TYR A 53 -13.71 -4.73 4.43
N HIS A 54 -12.83 -3.87 3.92
CA HIS A 54 -12.83 -2.43 4.13
C HIS A 54 -12.28 -1.68 2.92
N SER A 55 -12.60 -0.39 2.80
CA SER A 55 -12.09 0.50 1.75
C SER A 55 -12.34 0.00 0.32
N GLY A 56 -13.34 -0.86 0.12
CA GLY A 56 -13.73 -1.36 -1.20
C GLY A 56 -14.20 -0.23 -2.11
N GLY A 57 -13.77 -0.26 -3.37
CA GLY A 57 -14.11 0.76 -4.36
C GLY A 57 -13.30 2.06 -4.26
N LEU A 58 -12.36 2.19 -3.30
CA LEU A 58 -11.47 3.34 -3.20
C LEU A 58 -10.20 3.14 -4.03
N TRP A 59 -9.65 4.25 -4.51
CA TRP A 59 -8.35 4.28 -5.17
C TRP A 59 -7.21 4.26 -4.15
N THR A 60 -6.12 3.62 -4.51
CA THR A 60 -4.94 3.48 -3.67
C THR A 60 -3.67 3.29 -4.52
N ASN A 61 -2.52 3.12 -3.87
CA ASN A 61 -1.26 2.79 -4.50
C ASN A 61 -1.31 1.44 -5.24
N ALA A 62 -0.27 1.13 -5.99
CA ALA A 62 -0.24 -0.02 -6.89
C ALA A 62 -0.41 -1.37 -6.17
N CYS A 63 0.17 -1.51 -4.97
CA CYS A 63 0.11 -2.74 -4.20
C CYS A 63 0.30 -2.43 -2.72
N CYS A 64 -0.45 -3.10 -1.85
CA CYS A 64 -0.26 -3.03 -0.40
C CYS A 64 -0.64 -4.36 0.26
N SER A 65 0.11 -4.76 1.27
CA SER A 65 -0.14 -6.01 1.99
C SER A 65 0.68 -6.07 3.29
N HIS A 66 0.83 -7.26 3.80
CA HIS A 66 1.56 -7.58 5.02
C HIS A 66 2.61 -8.65 4.75
N PRO A 67 3.83 -8.54 5.31
CA PRO A 67 4.74 -9.65 5.33
C PRO A 67 4.18 -10.76 6.22
N ARG A 68 4.40 -12.00 5.83
CA ARG A 68 4.04 -13.19 6.59
C ARG A 68 5.11 -13.51 7.62
N LYS A 69 4.76 -14.27 8.62
CA LYS A 69 5.73 -14.82 9.59
C LYS A 69 6.91 -15.49 8.87
N GLY A 70 8.13 -15.04 9.18
CA GLY A 70 9.37 -15.54 8.56
C GLY A 70 9.71 -14.94 7.20
N GLU A 71 8.88 -14.05 6.67
CA GLU A 71 9.11 -13.35 5.40
C GLU A 71 9.75 -11.98 5.66
N THR A 72 10.76 -11.60 4.87
CA THR A 72 11.27 -10.23 4.91
C THR A 72 10.34 -9.28 4.16
N LEU A 73 10.49 -7.97 4.39
CA LEU A 73 9.71 -6.96 3.65
C LEU A 73 9.96 -7.05 2.15
N GLU A 74 11.21 -7.22 1.73
CA GLU A 74 11.60 -7.33 0.32
C GLU A 74 10.95 -8.55 -0.35
N GLN A 75 10.95 -9.68 0.33
CA GLN A 75 10.31 -10.91 -0.16
C GLN A 75 8.79 -10.73 -0.29
N ALA A 76 8.17 -10.08 0.70
CA ALA A 76 6.73 -9.81 0.68
C ALA A 76 6.35 -8.83 -0.43
N VAL A 77 7.13 -7.77 -0.63
CA VAL A 77 6.94 -6.77 -1.69
C VAL A 77 7.03 -7.44 -3.07
N GLU A 78 8.07 -8.23 -3.32
CA GLU A 78 8.26 -8.95 -4.58
C GLU A 78 7.10 -9.92 -4.84
N ARG A 79 6.75 -10.73 -3.85
CA ARG A 79 5.63 -11.69 -3.94
C ARG A 79 4.32 -11.00 -4.31
N ARG A 80 3.96 -9.93 -3.61
CA ARG A 80 2.68 -9.26 -3.83
C ARG A 80 2.62 -8.48 -5.13
N MET A 81 3.72 -7.89 -5.58
CA MET A 81 3.76 -7.27 -6.92
C MET A 81 3.45 -8.30 -8.01
N ARG A 82 4.03 -9.49 -7.91
CA ARG A 82 3.75 -10.58 -8.87
C ARG A 82 2.30 -11.06 -8.78
N GLU A 83 1.77 -11.24 -7.57
CA GLU A 83 0.40 -11.74 -7.35
C GLU A 83 -0.67 -10.73 -7.79
N GLU A 84 -0.46 -9.43 -7.55
CA GLU A 84 -1.46 -8.39 -7.83
C GLU A 84 -1.31 -7.74 -9.21
N LEU A 85 -0.08 -7.59 -9.70
CA LEU A 85 0.24 -6.80 -10.89
C LEU A 85 0.94 -7.60 -12.01
N GLY A 86 1.27 -8.86 -11.76
CA GLY A 86 1.90 -9.73 -12.76
C GLY A 86 3.37 -9.41 -13.06
N PHE A 87 3.99 -8.46 -12.38
CA PHE A 87 5.40 -8.14 -12.55
C PHE A 87 6.14 -8.03 -11.21
N SER A 88 7.46 -7.94 -11.30
CA SER A 88 8.32 -7.66 -10.17
C SER A 88 9.42 -6.68 -10.62
N SER A 89 9.72 -5.72 -9.78
CA SER A 89 10.74 -4.72 -10.01
C SER A 89 11.44 -4.40 -8.69
N GLU A 90 12.71 -4.02 -8.73
CA GLU A 90 13.43 -3.59 -7.54
C GLU A 90 12.77 -2.36 -6.94
N ALA A 91 12.33 -2.46 -5.69
CA ALA A 91 11.68 -1.40 -4.97
C ALA A 91 12.56 -0.93 -3.80
N LYS A 92 12.65 0.38 -3.64
CA LYS A 92 13.41 1.03 -2.57
C LYS A 92 12.47 1.50 -1.47
N GLU A 93 12.78 1.18 -0.22
CA GLU A 93 12.08 1.76 0.92
C GLU A 93 12.43 3.25 1.06
N LEU A 94 11.41 4.11 1.11
CA LEU A 94 11.56 5.55 1.26
C LEU A 94 11.41 6.03 2.69
N PHE A 95 10.37 5.55 3.37
CA PHE A 95 10.04 5.88 4.76
C PHE A 95 9.05 4.89 5.31
N SER A 96 8.75 5.01 6.60
CA SER A 96 7.68 4.30 7.27
C SER A 96 6.85 5.25 8.11
N PHE A 97 5.62 4.87 8.41
CA PHE A 97 4.73 5.63 9.30
C PHE A 97 3.77 4.69 10.01
N VAL A 98 3.26 5.15 11.14
CA VAL A 98 2.22 4.43 11.88
C VAL A 98 0.91 5.18 11.72
N TYR A 99 -0.16 4.46 11.38
CA TYR A 99 -1.51 5.03 11.39
C TYR A 99 -2.51 4.07 12.01
N ARG A 100 -3.58 4.64 12.55
CA ARG A 100 -4.71 3.91 13.09
C ARG A 100 -6.00 4.51 12.56
N HIS A 101 -6.85 3.67 11.99
CA HIS A 101 -8.16 4.08 11.50
C HIS A 101 -9.20 3.05 11.88
N GLU A 102 -10.31 3.51 12.44
CA GLU A 102 -11.46 2.69 12.77
C GLU A 102 -12.56 2.91 11.72
N PHE A 103 -13.00 1.83 11.11
CA PHE A 103 -14.06 1.84 10.11
C PHE A 103 -15.44 1.76 10.77
N ALA A 104 -16.50 2.13 10.03
CA ALA A 104 -17.88 2.17 10.52
C ALA A 104 -18.41 0.81 11.03
N ASP A 105 -17.85 -0.29 10.54
CA ASP A 105 -18.17 -1.67 10.96
C ASP A 105 -17.39 -2.14 12.21
N GLY A 106 -16.54 -1.27 12.77
CA GLY A 106 -15.74 -1.57 13.95
C GLY A 106 -14.39 -2.24 13.68
N LEU A 107 -14.06 -2.53 12.41
CA LEU A 107 -12.73 -2.99 12.04
C LEU A 107 -11.70 -1.85 12.22
N VAL A 108 -10.49 -2.21 12.62
CA VAL A 108 -9.41 -1.26 12.87
C VAL A 108 -8.20 -1.61 12.03
N GLU A 109 -7.74 -0.66 11.22
CA GLU A 109 -6.42 -0.67 10.61
C GLU A 109 -5.46 0.02 11.58
N TYR A 110 -4.49 -0.72 12.09
CA TYR A 110 -3.42 -0.20 12.92
C TYR A 110 -2.10 -0.77 12.44
N GLU A 111 -1.41 0.00 11.62
CA GLU A 111 -0.29 -0.49 10.83
C GLU A 111 0.98 0.34 11.05
N PHE A 112 2.10 -0.38 11.13
CA PHE A 112 3.42 0.15 10.88
C PHE A 112 3.72 -0.09 9.40
N ASP A 113 3.47 0.93 8.58
CA ASP A 113 3.48 0.83 7.12
C ASP A 113 4.84 1.28 6.55
N HIS A 114 5.51 0.36 5.87
CA HIS A 114 6.75 0.61 5.13
C HIS A 114 6.44 0.99 3.69
N VAL A 115 6.87 2.17 3.26
CA VAL A 115 6.58 2.71 1.93
C VAL A 115 7.74 2.46 0.99
N PHE A 116 7.45 1.72 -0.08
CA PHE A 116 8.39 1.38 -1.15
C PHE A 116 8.06 2.11 -2.44
N LEU A 117 9.08 2.47 -3.20
CA LEU A 117 8.97 3.08 -4.52
C LEU A 117 9.76 2.27 -5.53
N THR A 118 9.17 2.02 -6.69
CA THR A 118 9.83 1.47 -7.87
C THR A 118 9.51 2.30 -9.10
N ASP A 119 10.48 2.41 -10.01
CA ASP A 119 10.30 2.96 -11.35
C ASP A 119 10.13 1.77 -12.31
N TYR A 120 9.01 1.75 -13.05
CA TYR A 120 8.67 0.63 -13.92
C TYR A 120 7.89 1.13 -15.13
N ASP A 121 8.38 0.81 -16.32
CA ASP A 121 7.81 1.23 -17.60
C ASP A 121 7.19 0.08 -18.41
N GLY A 122 7.16 -1.13 -17.84
CA GLY A 122 6.60 -2.30 -18.48
C GLY A 122 5.08 -2.40 -18.38
N GLU A 123 4.57 -3.50 -18.89
CA GLU A 123 3.15 -3.84 -18.79
C GLU A 123 2.82 -4.48 -17.44
N TYR A 124 1.57 -4.41 -17.04
CA TYR A 124 1.05 -5.08 -15.85
C TYR A 124 -0.21 -5.88 -16.18
N GLU A 125 -0.42 -6.94 -15.41
CA GLU A 125 -1.62 -7.76 -15.47
C GLU A 125 -2.33 -7.71 -14.12
N LEU A 126 -3.45 -7.00 -14.07
CA LEU A 126 -4.18 -6.77 -12.83
C LEU A 126 -4.90 -8.05 -12.37
N ASN A 127 -4.68 -8.44 -11.11
CA ASN A 127 -5.49 -9.46 -10.47
C ASN A 127 -6.85 -8.87 -10.08
N THR A 128 -7.90 -9.30 -10.78
CA THR A 128 -9.26 -8.76 -10.60
C THR A 128 -9.93 -9.17 -9.29
N GLU A 129 -9.40 -10.15 -8.56
CA GLU A 129 -9.84 -10.46 -7.20
C GLU A 129 -9.38 -9.40 -6.20
N GLU A 130 -8.25 -8.75 -6.46
CA GLU A 130 -7.67 -7.71 -5.60
C GLU A 130 -8.18 -6.31 -5.95
N ALA A 131 -8.27 -5.99 -7.23
CA ALA A 131 -8.65 -4.66 -7.71
C ALA A 131 -9.55 -4.74 -8.95
N GLU A 132 -10.49 -3.79 -9.06
CA GLU A 132 -11.40 -3.70 -10.20
C GLU A 132 -10.76 -3.02 -11.41
N GLU A 133 -9.86 -2.08 -11.15
CA GLU A 133 -9.27 -1.19 -12.15
C GLU A 133 -7.89 -0.74 -11.72
N ALA A 134 -7.01 -0.48 -12.67
CA ALA A 134 -5.75 0.23 -12.45
C ALA A 134 -5.52 1.22 -13.58
N LYS A 135 -4.83 2.32 -13.26
CA LYS A 135 -4.50 3.35 -14.26
C LYS A 135 -3.22 4.10 -13.90
N TRP A 136 -2.58 4.65 -14.90
CA TRP A 136 -1.55 5.65 -14.74
C TRP A 136 -2.19 7.03 -14.59
N ILE A 137 -1.83 7.76 -13.55
CA ILE A 137 -2.29 9.14 -13.31
C ILE A 137 -1.09 10.08 -13.23
N GLY A 138 -1.20 11.26 -13.85
CA GLY A 138 -0.16 12.28 -13.75
C GLY A 138 0.00 12.83 -12.33
N PHE A 139 1.22 13.22 -11.95
CA PHE A 139 1.50 13.71 -10.59
C PHE A 139 0.68 14.95 -10.23
N GLU A 140 0.54 15.90 -11.16
CA GLU A 140 -0.21 17.13 -10.96
C GLU A 140 -1.71 16.84 -10.80
N GLU A 141 -2.24 15.95 -11.64
CA GLU A 141 -3.64 15.53 -11.57
C GLU A 141 -3.92 14.81 -10.24
N LEU A 142 -3.03 13.89 -9.81
CA LEU A 142 -3.17 13.19 -8.56
C LEU A 142 -3.10 14.14 -7.35
N ALA A 143 -2.16 15.09 -7.36
CA ALA A 143 -2.03 16.07 -6.29
C ALA A 143 -3.29 16.93 -6.15
N GLU A 144 -3.87 17.37 -7.25
CA GLU A 144 -5.12 18.13 -7.26
C GLU A 144 -6.31 17.27 -6.81
N ASP A 145 -6.41 16.04 -7.27
CA ASP A 145 -7.49 15.13 -6.91
C ASP A 145 -7.46 14.79 -5.41
N LEU A 146 -6.28 14.57 -4.84
CA LEU A 146 -6.10 14.37 -3.39
C LEU A 146 -6.49 15.60 -2.56
N ARG A 147 -6.31 16.80 -3.11
CA ARG A 147 -6.69 18.06 -2.46
C ARG A 147 -8.19 18.30 -2.50
N VAL A 148 -8.84 18.00 -3.63
CA VAL A 148 -10.26 18.34 -3.89
C VAL A 148 -11.19 17.22 -3.46
N GLU A 149 -10.82 15.96 -3.71
CA GLU A 149 -11.65 14.78 -3.49
C GLU A 149 -10.90 13.66 -2.74
N PRO A 150 -10.31 13.95 -1.57
CA PRO A 150 -9.51 12.95 -0.81
C PRO A 150 -10.31 11.69 -0.47
N GLN A 151 -11.63 11.78 -0.35
CA GLN A 151 -12.52 10.66 -0.03
C GLN A 151 -12.55 9.55 -1.11
N LYS A 152 -12.05 9.82 -2.31
CA LYS A 152 -11.86 8.80 -3.36
C LYS A 152 -10.76 7.81 -3.04
N TYR A 153 -9.88 8.16 -2.08
CA TYR A 153 -8.64 7.45 -1.79
C TYR A 153 -8.65 6.83 -0.40
N THR A 154 -7.91 5.73 -0.25
CA THR A 154 -7.74 5.08 1.05
C THR A 154 -7.01 5.98 2.04
N VAL A 155 -7.21 5.73 3.35
CA VAL A 155 -6.61 6.54 4.42
C VAL A 155 -5.09 6.54 4.34
N TRP A 156 -4.47 5.36 4.18
CA TRP A 156 -3.01 5.26 4.09
C TRP A 156 -2.43 5.94 2.85
N PHE A 157 -3.16 5.89 1.73
CA PHE A 157 -2.76 6.58 0.50
C PHE A 157 -2.78 8.10 0.68
N GLN A 158 -3.80 8.63 1.32
CA GLN A 158 -3.89 10.06 1.63
C GLN A 158 -2.72 10.56 2.49
N ILE A 159 -2.19 9.70 3.37
CA ILE A 159 -1.04 10.02 4.22
C ILE A 159 0.28 9.93 3.43
N ALA A 160 0.48 8.83 2.70
CA ALA A 160 1.75 8.50 2.06
C ALA A 160 1.95 9.19 0.70
N ALA A 161 0.92 9.30 -0.13
CA ALA A 161 1.07 9.77 -1.50
C ALA A 161 1.65 11.19 -1.63
N PRO A 162 1.28 12.19 -0.82
CA PRO A 162 1.91 13.50 -0.89
C PRO A 162 3.42 13.48 -0.67
N LYS A 163 3.91 12.63 0.24
CA LYS A 163 5.33 12.45 0.53
C LYS A 163 6.06 11.76 -0.62
N VAL A 164 5.44 10.73 -1.21
CA VAL A 164 5.97 10.04 -2.39
C VAL A 164 6.06 10.98 -3.58
N LEU A 165 5.02 11.78 -3.83
CA LEU A 165 5.02 12.79 -4.89
C LEU A 165 6.12 13.83 -4.70
N ALA A 166 6.32 14.31 -3.47
CA ALA A 166 7.40 15.27 -3.16
C ALA A 166 8.79 14.66 -3.45
N TYR A 167 9.00 13.41 -3.06
CA TYR A 167 10.24 12.70 -3.35
C TYR A 167 10.43 12.49 -4.86
N ALA A 168 9.41 11.98 -5.56
CA ALA A 168 9.49 11.73 -6.99
C ALA A 168 9.72 13.01 -7.80
N ASN A 169 9.13 14.13 -7.40
CA ASN A 169 9.36 15.44 -8.00
C ASN A 169 10.81 15.92 -7.81
N SER A 170 11.45 15.55 -6.68
CA SER A 170 12.85 15.92 -6.44
C SER A 170 13.84 15.18 -7.36
N LEU A 171 13.47 14.01 -7.88
CA LEU A 171 14.31 13.23 -8.81
C LEU A 171 14.38 13.81 -10.21
N GLY A 172 13.42 14.64 -10.60
CA GLY A 172 13.30 15.25 -11.93
C GLY A 172 13.94 16.64 -12.08
N THR A 173 14.71 17.10 -11.10
CA THR A 173 15.31 18.46 -11.06
C THR A 173 16.78 18.51 -11.42
N ASP A 174 17.34 17.47 -12.02
CA ASP A 174 18.71 17.44 -12.57
C ASP A 174 18.74 17.77 -14.08
#